data_e4a0d1f4fe9413b448068098ba2d91b3
#
_entry.id   e4a0d1f4fe9413b448068098ba2d91b3
#
_cell.length_a   1.000
_cell.length_b   1.000
_cell.length_c   1.000
_cell.angle_alpha   90.00
_cell.angle_beta   90.00
_cell.angle_gamma   90.00
#
_symmetry.space_group_name_H-M   'P 1'
#
loop_
_entity.id
_entity.type
_entity.pdbx_description
1 polymer ?
#
loop_
_entity_poly.entity_id
_entity_poly.type
_entity_poly.pdbx_seq_one_letter_code
_entity_poly.pdbx_strand_id
1 'polypeptide(L)'
;MQTEDLEEGFKSADDVWNIKEAGEMADEYIEENEDSIAFDPVEWITNLEARRKSYGVSQNEYVETAGISRGDYGMLLIGKKRATKKLLEHLEMVLEIFNPDKEMEILFDYVRIRFATTDERRVIEDAMNIRMQYMIEEAHSFYGYGRQYIYGDITVMVSPEHEKGILLELKGKGCRQFEAFLKVQKRTWYDFFRTAREMGAVFKRIDIAINDRAGILNIPELIVKCRRDECITIFHSFKDYQSGELIRNREKDAASMGNTLYLGSLKSEIYFCIYEKDYEQYVKNGTPLDEAETKNRFEIRLKDERAEVAVDDLLEMEDVA
;
A
#
# COMPACT_ATOMS: atom_id res chain seq x y z
N MET A 1 -11.43 -28.92 -43.04
CA MET A 1 -10.55 -27.76 -43.04
C MET A 1 -10.83 -27.03 -41.74
N GLN A 2 -10.42 -27.61 -40.78
CA GLN A 2 -9.44 -27.53 -39.69
C GLN A 2 -9.45 -26.18 -39.04
N THR A 3 -10.09 -26.14 -37.87
CA THR A 3 -10.14 -25.06 -36.89
C THR A 3 -9.07 -25.31 -35.82
N GLU A 4 -7.82 -25.39 -36.24
CA GLU A 4 -6.66 -25.58 -35.36
C GLU A 4 -5.59 -24.57 -35.73
N ASP A 5 -5.77 -23.28 -35.39
CA ASP A 5 -4.67 -22.30 -35.51
C ASP A 5 -5.04 -20.94 -34.85
N LEU A 6 -5.75 -20.93 -33.72
CA LEU A 6 -6.01 -19.70 -32.98
C LEU A 6 -5.79 -19.81 -31.44
N GLU A 7 -5.05 -20.81 -30.99
CA GLU A 7 -4.73 -20.97 -29.54
C GLU A 7 -3.27 -20.69 -29.15
N GLU A 8 -2.49 -20.03 -30.00
CA GLU A 8 -1.16 -19.54 -29.59
C GLU A 8 -1.17 -18.01 -29.57
N GLY A 9 -1.42 -17.40 -28.40
CA GLY A 9 -1.22 -15.97 -28.29
C GLY A 9 -1.75 -15.22 -27.08
N PHE A 10 -2.36 -15.86 -26.10
CA PHE A 10 -2.69 -15.19 -24.85
C PHE A 10 -1.89 -15.80 -23.68
N LYS A 11 -0.64 -15.34 -23.53
CA LYS A 11 0.03 -15.40 -22.23
C LYS A 11 -0.76 -14.50 -21.28
N SER A 12 -1.08 -15.01 -20.09
CA SER A 12 -1.83 -14.27 -19.09
C SER A 12 -1.07 -12.98 -18.74
N ALA A 13 -1.80 -11.94 -18.32
CA ALA A 13 -1.19 -10.69 -17.84
C ALA A 13 -0.20 -10.92 -16.68
N ASP A 14 -0.28 -12.05 -16.00
CA ASP A 14 0.65 -12.51 -14.97
C ASP A 14 2.03 -12.93 -15.50
N ASP A 15 2.14 -13.26 -16.79
CA ASP A 15 3.42 -13.63 -17.44
C ASP A 15 4.24 -12.41 -17.89
N VAL A 16 3.65 -11.21 -17.91
CA VAL A 16 4.29 -9.99 -18.46
C VAL A 16 5.01 -9.16 -17.40
N TRP A 17 4.71 -9.35 -16.11
CA TRP A 17 5.34 -8.62 -15.02
C TRP A 17 5.59 -9.51 -13.81
N ASN A 18 6.69 -10.20 -13.85
CA ASN A 18 7.26 -10.78 -12.66
C ASN A 18 7.84 -9.62 -11.81
N ILE A 19 7.40 -9.50 -10.56
CA ILE A 19 7.96 -8.55 -9.57
C ILE A 19 9.50 -8.64 -9.53
N LYS A 20 10.04 -9.80 -9.88
CA LYS A 20 11.46 -10.07 -10.03
C LYS A 20 12.10 -9.29 -11.19
N GLU A 21 11.43 -9.17 -12.35
CA GLU A 21 11.94 -8.37 -13.49
C GLU A 21 11.88 -6.88 -13.22
N ALA A 22 10.84 -6.40 -12.52
CA ALA A 22 10.76 -5.01 -12.06
C ALA A 22 11.84 -4.71 -10.99
N GLY A 23 12.16 -5.67 -10.13
CA GLY A 23 13.27 -5.62 -9.19
C GLY A 23 14.62 -5.60 -9.91
N GLU A 24 14.83 -6.48 -10.88
CA GLU A 24 16.06 -6.55 -11.68
C GLU A 24 16.30 -5.28 -12.53
N MET A 25 15.25 -4.68 -13.11
CA MET A 25 15.35 -3.39 -13.79
C MET A 25 15.59 -2.21 -12.83
N ALA A 26 15.05 -2.24 -11.62
CA ALA A 26 15.32 -1.25 -10.59
C ALA A 26 16.75 -1.40 -10.07
N ASP A 27 17.22 -2.63 -9.89
CA ASP A 27 18.58 -2.93 -9.48
C ASP A 27 19.60 -2.51 -10.55
N GLU A 28 19.32 -2.75 -11.85
CA GLU A 28 20.15 -2.31 -12.97
C GLU A 28 20.20 -0.77 -13.10
N TYR A 29 19.06 -0.09 -12.89
CA TYR A 29 19.00 1.37 -12.84
C TYR A 29 19.71 1.96 -11.62
N ILE A 30 19.71 1.26 -10.50
CA ILE A 30 20.43 1.64 -9.27
C ILE A 30 21.94 1.43 -9.47
N GLU A 31 22.37 0.32 -10.08
CA GLU A 31 23.77 0.05 -10.39
C GLU A 31 24.37 1.09 -11.35
N GLU A 32 23.65 1.51 -12.39
CA GLU A 32 24.09 2.55 -13.33
C GLU A 32 24.16 3.96 -12.69
N ASN A 33 23.45 4.21 -11.57
CA ASN A 33 23.43 5.50 -10.88
C ASN A 33 24.15 5.49 -9.52
N GLU A 34 24.62 4.35 -9.03
CA GLU A 34 25.39 4.26 -7.76
C GLU A 34 26.71 5.04 -7.79
N ASP A 35 27.28 5.29 -8.95
CA ASP A 35 28.50 6.10 -9.10
C ASP A 35 28.30 7.61 -8.87
N SER A 36 27.07 8.09 -8.69
CA SER A 36 26.76 9.52 -8.54
C SER A 36 26.38 9.96 -7.12
N ILE A 37 26.07 9.02 -6.19
CA ILE A 37 25.79 9.34 -4.79
C ILE A 37 27.02 8.96 -3.97
N ALA A 38 27.73 9.97 -3.45
CA ALA A 38 28.89 9.76 -2.58
C ALA A 38 28.45 8.92 -1.37
N PHE A 39 28.92 7.66 -1.30
CA PHE A 39 28.69 6.77 -0.17
C PHE A 39 29.44 7.33 1.05
N ASP A 40 28.71 7.85 2.05
CA ASP A 40 29.26 8.26 3.34
C ASP A 40 28.89 7.22 4.43
N PRO A 41 29.84 6.35 4.80
CA PRO A 41 29.63 5.35 5.84
C PRO A 41 29.30 5.96 7.21
N VAL A 42 29.78 7.18 7.49
CA VAL A 42 29.56 7.85 8.78
C VAL A 42 28.14 8.38 8.86
N GLU A 43 27.65 8.96 7.79
CA GLU A 43 26.25 9.39 7.71
C GLU A 43 25.30 8.19 7.85
N TRP A 44 25.55 7.10 7.13
CA TRP A 44 24.71 5.90 7.19
C TRP A 44 24.67 5.30 8.59
N ILE A 45 25.81 5.08 9.25
CA ILE A 45 25.82 4.53 10.62
C ILE A 45 25.16 5.47 11.64
N THR A 46 25.27 6.79 11.43
CA THR A 46 24.61 7.79 12.26
C THR A 46 23.09 7.71 12.12
N ASN A 47 22.59 7.55 10.90
CA ASN A 47 21.18 7.35 10.62
C ASN A 47 20.64 6.04 11.21
N LEU A 48 21.41 4.95 11.12
CA LEU A 48 21.06 3.68 11.77
C LEU A 48 20.95 3.83 13.29
N GLU A 49 21.88 4.53 13.92
CA GLU A 49 21.85 4.78 15.37
C GLU A 49 20.65 5.66 15.80
N ALA A 50 20.30 6.65 14.98
CA ALA A 50 19.12 7.47 15.21
C ALA A 50 17.82 6.63 15.13
N ARG A 51 17.70 5.79 14.12
CA ARG A 51 16.57 4.86 13.94
C ARG A 51 16.51 3.84 15.08
N ARG A 52 17.65 3.25 15.47
CA ARG A 52 17.70 2.32 16.61
C ARG A 52 17.12 2.96 17.88
N LYS A 53 17.51 4.22 18.15
CA LYS A 53 16.98 4.97 19.31
C LYS A 53 15.49 5.25 19.19
N SER A 54 15.01 5.63 18.01
CA SER A 54 13.58 5.86 17.79
C SER A 54 12.75 4.59 17.95
N TYR A 55 13.31 3.42 17.62
CA TYR A 55 12.65 2.12 17.84
C TYR A 55 12.70 1.66 19.32
N GLY A 56 13.36 2.41 20.19
CA GLY A 56 13.48 2.07 21.62
C GLY A 56 14.38 0.87 21.91
N VAL A 57 15.15 0.39 20.93
CA VAL A 57 16.02 -0.78 21.04
C VAL A 57 17.30 -0.42 21.78
N SER A 58 17.70 -1.22 22.77
CA SER A 58 18.94 -1.00 23.47
C SER A 58 20.14 -1.31 22.56
N GLN A 59 21.27 -0.59 22.76
CA GLN A 59 22.48 -0.84 21.97
C GLN A 59 23.01 -2.27 22.15
N ASN A 60 22.88 -2.84 23.38
CA ASN A 60 23.32 -4.20 23.66
C ASN A 60 22.51 -5.23 22.86
N GLU A 61 21.21 -5.13 22.89
CA GLU A 61 20.29 -6.00 22.16
C GLU A 61 20.53 -5.95 20.66
N TYR A 62 20.69 -4.74 20.13
CA TYR A 62 20.96 -4.54 18.70
C TYR A 62 22.28 -5.18 18.23
N VAL A 63 23.38 -4.93 18.95
CA VAL A 63 24.70 -5.47 18.55
C VAL A 63 24.78 -6.98 18.77
N GLU A 64 24.11 -7.51 19.81
CA GLU A 64 24.01 -8.95 20.07
C GLU A 64 23.29 -9.65 18.91
N THR A 65 22.14 -9.10 18.46
CA THR A 65 21.39 -9.62 17.31
C THR A 65 22.18 -9.50 16.01
N ALA A 66 22.96 -8.41 15.85
CA ALA A 66 23.82 -8.20 14.68
C ALA A 66 25.12 -9.06 14.71
N GLY A 67 25.40 -9.74 15.80
CA GLY A 67 26.62 -10.57 15.96
C GLY A 67 27.91 -9.77 15.96
N ILE A 68 27.89 -8.49 16.40
CA ILE A 68 29.07 -7.62 16.50
C ILE A 68 29.29 -7.21 17.96
N SER A 69 30.55 -6.88 18.31
CA SER A 69 30.84 -6.41 19.65
C SER A 69 30.34 -4.97 19.87
N ARG A 70 29.90 -4.66 21.09
CA ARG A 70 29.52 -3.28 21.45
C ARG A 70 30.68 -2.28 21.26
N GLY A 71 31.92 -2.73 21.50
CA GLY A 71 33.12 -1.91 21.30
C GLY A 71 33.32 -1.59 19.82
N ASP A 72 33.16 -2.58 18.94
CA ASP A 72 33.26 -2.37 17.50
C ASP A 72 32.18 -1.41 16.97
N TYR A 73 30.94 -1.59 17.42
CA TYR A 73 29.85 -0.68 17.07
C TYR A 73 30.12 0.75 17.54
N GLY A 74 30.61 0.91 18.79
CA GLY A 74 31.01 2.22 19.31
C GLY A 74 32.14 2.87 18.49
N MET A 75 33.11 2.07 18.00
CA MET A 75 34.21 2.56 17.15
C MET A 75 33.70 2.97 15.75
N LEU A 76 32.70 2.30 15.22
CA LEU A 76 32.01 2.69 13.97
C LEU A 76 31.31 4.04 14.13
N LEU A 77 30.53 4.23 15.19
CA LEU A 77 29.77 5.47 15.48
C LEU A 77 30.66 6.72 15.60
N ILE A 78 31.87 6.57 16.15
CA ILE A 78 32.80 7.70 16.29
C ILE A 78 33.83 7.79 15.14
N GLY A 79 33.62 7.02 14.07
CA GLY A 79 34.46 7.06 12.87
C GLY A 79 35.89 6.50 13.05
N LYS A 80 36.20 5.85 14.20
CA LYS A 80 37.50 5.23 14.46
C LYS A 80 37.68 3.86 13.81
N LYS A 81 36.60 3.23 13.39
CA LYS A 81 36.58 1.99 12.61
C LYS A 81 35.81 2.26 11.32
N ARG A 82 36.38 1.90 10.17
CA ARG A 82 35.70 2.07 8.87
C ARG A 82 34.64 1.00 8.71
N ALA A 83 33.41 1.40 8.40
CA ALA A 83 32.36 0.51 8.01
C ALA A 83 32.49 0.16 6.53
N THR A 84 32.29 -1.12 6.20
CA THR A 84 32.10 -1.55 4.82
C THR A 84 30.62 -1.47 4.45
N LYS A 85 30.31 -1.25 3.17
CA LYS A 85 28.91 -1.25 2.66
C LYS A 85 28.19 -2.51 3.13
N LYS A 86 28.78 -3.69 2.96
CA LYS A 86 28.21 -4.98 3.39
C LYS A 86 27.88 -5.05 4.89
N LEU A 87 28.72 -4.44 5.75
CA LEU A 87 28.44 -4.40 7.18
C LEU A 87 27.27 -3.47 7.50
N LEU A 88 27.18 -2.32 6.83
CA LEU A 88 26.07 -1.38 7.02
C LEU A 88 24.75 -1.96 6.54
N GLU A 89 24.73 -2.62 5.40
CA GLU A 89 23.57 -3.37 4.90
C GLU A 89 23.10 -4.46 5.89
N HIS A 90 24.06 -5.20 6.45
CA HIS A 90 23.77 -6.19 7.49
C HIS A 90 23.18 -5.54 8.75
N LEU A 91 23.75 -4.44 9.22
CA LEU A 91 23.24 -3.70 10.37
C LEU A 91 21.84 -3.12 10.10
N GLU A 92 21.60 -2.63 8.91
CA GLU A 92 20.27 -2.15 8.51
C GLU A 92 19.23 -3.27 8.48
N MET A 93 19.57 -4.41 7.89
CA MET A 93 18.70 -5.59 7.86
C MET A 93 18.36 -6.07 9.29
N VAL A 94 19.34 -6.07 10.19
CA VAL A 94 19.10 -6.43 11.61
C VAL A 94 18.24 -5.38 12.30
N LEU A 95 18.43 -4.09 12.02
CA LEU A 95 17.62 -3.02 12.59
C LEU A 95 16.14 -3.15 12.18
N GLU A 96 15.89 -3.60 10.96
CA GLU A 96 14.54 -3.83 10.46
C GLU A 96 13.79 -4.96 11.22
N ILE A 97 14.49 -5.85 11.93
CA ILE A 97 13.84 -6.84 12.81
C ILE A 97 13.13 -6.14 13.98
N PHE A 98 13.68 -5.03 14.44
CA PHE A 98 13.17 -4.24 15.57
C PHE A 98 12.27 -3.09 15.15
N ASN A 99 11.99 -2.95 13.87
CA ASN A 99 11.14 -1.88 13.38
C ASN A 99 9.71 -2.02 13.96
N PRO A 100 9.24 -1.11 14.84
CA PRO A 100 7.90 -1.19 15.40
C PRO A 100 6.81 -1.06 14.33
N ASP A 101 7.12 -0.42 13.20
CA ASP A 101 6.19 -0.27 12.09
C ASP A 101 5.94 -1.59 11.35
N LYS A 102 6.75 -2.64 11.61
CA LYS A 102 6.46 -3.99 11.09
C LYS A 102 5.23 -4.63 11.70
N GLU A 103 4.86 -4.23 12.91
CA GLU A 103 3.64 -4.71 13.56
C GLU A 103 2.40 -4.05 12.98
N MET A 104 2.53 -2.79 12.56
CA MET A 104 1.47 -2.00 11.94
C MET A 104 2.01 -1.26 10.71
N GLU A 105 1.27 -1.32 9.61
CA GLU A 105 1.61 -0.64 8.36
C GLU A 105 0.44 0.22 7.91
N ILE A 106 0.68 1.51 7.65
CA ILE A 106 -0.31 2.44 7.11
C ILE A 106 -0.11 2.53 5.60
N LEU A 107 -1.21 2.43 4.84
CA LEU A 107 -1.17 2.45 3.38
C LEU A 107 -2.46 3.00 2.76
N PHE A 108 -2.39 3.49 1.54
CA PHE A 108 -3.57 3.77 0.72
C PHE A 108 -4.07 2.48 0.07
N ASP A 109 -5.31 2.08 0.34
CA ASP A 109 -5.90 0.86 -0.23
C ASP A 109 -6.89 1.14 -1.37
N TYR A 110 -7.30 2.38 -1.51
CA TYR A 110 -8.13 2.85 -2.62
C TYR A 110 -7.93 4.33 -2.87
N VAL A 111 -7.71 4.72 -4.12
CA VAL A 111 -7.62 6.12 -4.54
C VAL A 111 -8.43 6.31 -5.81
N ARG A 112 -9.37 7.27 -5.80
CA ARG A 112 -10.16 7.67 -6.97
C ARG A 112 -10.13 9.18 -7.10
N ILE A 113 -9.61 9.64 -8.23
CA ILE A 113 -9.39 11.06 -8.52
C ILE A 113 -10.02 11.41 -9.86
N ARG A 114 -10.82 12.49 -9.89
CA ARG A 114 -11.38 13.04 -11.11
C ARG A 114 -10.61 14.29 -11.54
N PHE A 115 -10.13 14.30 -12.75
CA PHE A 115 -9.49 15.46 -13.40
C PHE A 115 -10.50 16.14 -14.35
N ALA A 116 -10.64 17.46 -14.22
CA ALA A 116 -11.54 18.27 -15.07
C ALA A 116 -10.89 18.56 -16.42
N THR A 117 -10.47 17.53 -17.14
CA THR A 117 -9.84 17.59 -18.46
C THR A 117 -10.26 16.39 -19.29
N THR A 118 -10.15 16.51 -20.61
CA THR A 118 -10.32 15.38 -21.56
C THR A 118 -8.98 14.96 -22.16
N ASP A 119 -7.88 15.57 -21.75
CA ASP A 119 -6.53 15.26 -22.17
C ASP A 119 -5.94 14.16 -21.27
N GLU A 120 -6.07 12.92 -21.72
CA GLU A 120 -5.58 11.75 -21.00
C GLU A 120 -4.05 11.72 -20.90
N ARG A 121 -3.35 12.23 -21.91
CA ARG A 121 -1.89 12.30 -21.91
C ARG A 121 -1.39 13.17 -20.76
N ARG A 122 -2.04 14.30 -20.54
CA ARG A 122 -1.73 15.20 -19.44
C ARG A 122 -1.87 14.52 -18.07
N VAL A 123 -2.90 13.67 -17.89
CA VAL A 123 -3.09 12.94 -16.63
C VAL A 123 -2.06 11.81 -16.50
N ILE A 124 -1.85 11.03 -17.56
CA ILE A 124 -0.98 9.85 -17.50
C ILE A 124 0.51 10.27 -17.48
N GLU A 125 0.92 11.20 -18.34
CA GLU A 125 2.34 11.57 -18.46
C GLU A 125 2.75 12.66 -17.46
N ASP A 126 1.93 13.71 -17.25
CA ASP A 126 2.34 14.83 -16.39
C ASP A 126 2.02 14.58 -14.92
N ALA A 127 0.82 14.06 -14.59
CA ALA A 127 0.46 13.80 -13.19
C ALA A 127 1.07 12.51 -12.66
N MET A 128 0.85 11.39 -13.39
CA MET A 128 1.28 10.07 -12.93
C MET A 128 2.75 9.78 -13.29
N ASN A 129 3.33 10.52 -14.24
CA ASN A 129 4.66 10.32 -14.80
C ASN A 129 4.84 8.89 -15.36
N ILE A 130 3.81 8.39 -16.05
CA ILE A 130 3.82 7.11 -16.76
C ILE A 130 3.77 7.41 -18.25
N ARG A 131 4.64 6.80 -19.05
CA ARG A 131 4.61 7.02 -20.51
C ARG A 131 3.37 6.36 -21.10
N MET A 132 2.65 7.12 -21.93
CA MET A 132 1.41 6.68 -22.60
C MET A 132 1.57 5.39 -23.39
N GLN A 133 2.75 5.14 -23.95
CA GLN A 133 3.05 3.94 -24.73
C GLN A 133 2.96 2.62 -23.94
N TYR A 134 2.99 2.67 -22.62
CA TYR A 134 2.86 1.49 -21.75
C TYR A 134 1.41 1.22 -21.35
N MET A 135 0.49 2.14 -21.67
CA MET A 135 -0.93 1.99 -21.37
C MET A 135 -1.63 1.23 -22.50
N ILE A 136 -2.49 0.30 -22.15
CA ILE A 136 -3.36 -0.41 -23.11
C ILE A 136 -4.68 0.34 -23.17
N GLU A 137 -5.05 0.79 -24.37
CA GLU A 137 -6.34 1.43 -24.60
C GLU A 137 -7.45 0.39 -24.82
N GLU A 138 -8.55 0.53 -24.10
CA GLU A 138 -9.75 -0.28 -24.24
C GLU A 138 -10.96 0.59 -24.62
N ALA A 139 -11.74 0.15 -25.61
CA ALA A 139 -12.91 0.85 -26.12
C ALA A 139 -14.12 0.82 -25.16
N HIS A 140 -14.04 0.10 -24.04
CA HIS A 140 -15.07 -0.01 -23.03
C HIS A 140 -14.55 0.46 -21.68
N SER A 141 -15.43 1.01 -20.86
CA SER A 141 -15.08 1.49 -19.52
C SER A 141 -16.25 1.39 -18.57
N PHE A 142 -16.01 1.72 -17.29
CA PHE A 142 -16.99 1.70 -16.22
C PHE A 142 -17.61 3.07 -15.97
N TYR A 143 -18.62 3.12 -15.12
CA TYR A 143 -19.27 4.35 -14.65
C TYR A 143 -19.76 5.28 -15.77
N GLY A 144 -20.01 4.73 -16.98
CA GLY A 144 -20.44 5.50 -18.16
C GLY A 144 -19.33 6.33 -18.80
N TYR A 145 -18.05 6.02 -18.56
CA TYR A 145 -16.92 6.52 -19.35
C TYR A 145 -16.85 5.78 -20.67
N GLY A 146 -16.38 6.45 -21.74
CA GLY A 146 -16.41 5.88 -23.10
C GLY A 146 -15.27 4.92 -23.40
N ARG A 147 -14.08 5.15 -22.82
CA ARG A 147 -12.86 4.36 -23.02
C ARG A 147 -12.01 4.40 -21.76
N GLN A 148 -11.01 3.53 -21.68
CA GLN A 148 -10.06 3.53 -20.59
C GLN A 148 -8.66 3.15 -21.05
N TYR A 149 -7.67 3.55 -20.27
CA TYR A 149 -6.28 3.15 -20.39
C TYR A 149 -5.91 2.33 -19.17
N ILE A 150 -5.30 1.18 -19.39
CA ILE A 150 -4.94 0.23 -18.33
C ILE A 150 -3.44 -0.04 -18.36
N TYR A 151 -2.83 -0.08 -17.19
CA TYR A 151 -1.50 -0.60 -16.98
C TYR A 151 -1.49 -1.47 -15.71
N GLY A 152 -1.55 -2.79 -15.90
CA GLY A 152 -1.78 -3.73 -14.80
C GLY A 152 -3.09 -3.43 -14.05
N ASP A 153 -2.98 -3.08 -12.77
CA ASP A 153 -4.14 -2.76 -11.91
C ASP A 153 -4.44 -1.24 -11.86
N ILE A 154 -3.76 -0.42 -12.65
CA ILE A 154 -4.00 1.02 -12.77
C ILE A 154 -5.00 1.27 -13.89
N THR A 155 -6.08 2.01 -13.62
CA THR A 155 -7.13 2.30 -14.60
C THR A 155 -7.38 3.80 -14.71
N VAL A 156 -7.28 4.34 -15.93
CA VAL A 156 -7.58 5.75 -16.27
C VAL A 156 -8.74 5.75 -17.26
N MET A 157 -9.91 6.17 -16.79
CA MET A 157 -11.14 6.21 -17.59
C MET A 157 -11.36 7.59 -18.18
N VAL A 158 -11.67 7.65 -19.47
CA VAL A 158 -11.79 8.90 -20.24
C VAL A 158 -13.22 9.08 -20.74
N SER A 159 -13.81 10.24 -20.46
CA SER A 159 -15.08 10.66 -21.03
C SER A 159 -14.86 11.63 -22.19
N PRO A 160 -15.65 11.57 -23.24
CA PRO A 160 -15.66 12.61 -24.26
C PRO A 160 -16.27 13.93 -23.74
N GLU A 161 -17.00 13.88 -22.63
CA GLU A 161 -17.66 15.02 -22.01
C GLU A 161 -16.72 15.72 -21.03
N HIS A 162 -16.46 17.01 -21.25
CA HIS A 162 -15.59 17.84 -20.41
C HIS A 162 -16.04 17.87 -18.93
N GLU A 163 -17.34 17.93 -18.71
CA GLU A 163 -17.91 17.96 -17.35
C GLU A 163 -17.56 16.71 -16.53
N LYS A 164 -17.49 15.55 -17.20
CA LYS A 164 -17.15 14.28 -16.58
C LYS A 164 -15.64 14.09 -16.46
N GLY A 165 -14.90 14.51 -17.48
CA GLY A 165 -13.45 14.53 -17.50
C GLY A 165 -12.82 13.14 -17.49
N ILE A 166 -11.72 13.00 -16.74
CA ILE A 166 -10.93 11.78 -16.61
C ILE A 166 -10.98 11.30 -15.17
N LEU A 167 -11.17 9.99 -15.00
CA LEU A 167 -11.21 9.33 -13.69
C LEU A 167 -10.04 8.34 -13.56
N LEU A 168 -9.12 8.62 -12.66
CA LEU A 168 -8.13 7.66 -12.21
C LEU A 168 -8.72 6.82 -11.09
N GLU A 169 -8.61 5.50 -11.18
CA GLU A 169 -9.01 4.57 -10.14
C GLU A 169 -7.89 3.57 -9.85
N LEU A 170 -7.43 3.55 -8.60
CA LEU A 170 -6.46 2.63 -8.05
C LEU A 170 -7.14 1.84 -6.94
N LYS A 171 -7.20 0.52 -7.08
CA LYS A 171 -7.78 -0.40 -6.08
C LYS A 171 -6.66 -1.24 -5.50
N GLY A 172 -6.63 -1.53 -4.22
CA GLY A 172 -5.71 -2.44 -3.56
C GLY A 172 -4.38 -2.69 -4.28
N LYS A 173 -4.35 -3.65 -5.19
CA LYS A 173 -3.18 -3.95 -6.03
C LYS A 173 -2.74 -2.75 -6.88
N GLY A 174 -3.67 -1.98 -7.43
CA GLY A 174 -3.35 -0.78 -8.20
C GLY A 174 -2.67 0.29 -7.36
N CYS A 175 -3.06 0.45 -6.08
CA CYS A 175 -2.35 1.33 -5.15
C CYS A 175 -0.91 0.84 -4.90
N ARG A 176 -0.72 -0.48 -4.71
CA ARG A 176 0.63 -1.07 -4.52
C ARG A 176 1.50 -0.88 -5.74
N GLN A 177 0.95 -1.16 -6.93
CA GLN A 177 1.66 -0.96 -8.19
C GLN A 177 2.04 0.51 -8.41
N PHE A 178 1.12 1.42 -8.16
CA PHE A 178 1.39 2.85 -8.33
C PHE A 178 2.41 3.37 -7.31
N GLU A 179 2.36 2.87 -6.07
CA GLU A 179 3.37 3.18 -5.05
C GLU A 179 4.77 2.72 -5.45
N ALA A 180 4.88 1.53 -6.09
CA ALA A 180 6.16 1.07 -6.62
C ALA A 180 6.69 2.02 -7.71
N PHE A 181 5.84 2.53 -8.61
CA PHE A 181 6.25 3.54 -9.58
C PHE A 181 6.68 4.86 -8.92
N LEU A 182 5.94 5.33 -7.91
CA LEU A 182 6.34 6.51 -7.16
C LEU A 182 7.73 6.35 -6.54
N LYS A 183 8.03 5.19 -5.94
CA LYS A 183 9.35 4.88 -5.37
C LYS A 183 10.46 4.93 -6.43
N VAL A 184 10.25 4.31 -7.60
CA VAL A 184 11.21 4.36 -8.72
C VAL A 184 11.41 5.80 -9.21
N GLN A 185 10.35 6.59 -9.25
CA GLN A 185 10.38 8.00 -9.62
C GLN A 185 10.96 8.91 -8.51
N LYS A 186 11.33 8.37 -7.35
CA LYS A 186 11.71 9.11 -6.14
C LYS A 186 10.66 10.15 -5.72
N ARG A 187 9.40 9.77 -5.84
CA ARG A 187 8.21 10.54 -5.47
C ARG A 187 7.45 9.82 -4.37
N THR A 188 6.70 10.58 -3.60
CA THR A 188 5.76 10.10 -2.59
C THR A 188 4.31 10.18 -3.08
N TRP A 189 3.37 9.61 -2.33
CA TRP A 189 1.95 9.85 -2.53
C TRP A 189 1.57 11.32 -2.37
N TYR A 190 2.24 12.03 -1.48
CA TYR A 190 2.03 13.46 -1.24
C TYR A 190 2.42 14.30 -2.46
N ASP A 191 3.58 14.02 -3.08
CA ASP A 191 3.99 14.67 -4.32
C ASP A 191 2.96 14.47 -5.45
N PHE A 192 2.42 13.25 -5.55
CA PHE A 192 1.39 12.96 -6.53
C PHE A 192 0.08 13.69 -6.21
N PHE A 193 -0.37 13.71 -4.96
CA PHE A 193 -1.58 14.42 -4.57
C PHE A 193 -1.46 15.93 -4.76
N ARG A 194 -0.29 16.51 -4.45
CA ARG A 194 0.01 17.92 -4.72
C ARG A 194 -0.08 18.23 -6.22
N THR A 195 0.56 17.42 -7.06
CA THR A 195 0.48 17.54 -8.52
C THR A 195 -0.98 17.45 -9.01
N ALA A 196 -1.75 16.50 -8.50
CA ALA A 196 -3.17 16.35 -8.86
C ALA A 196 -3.99 17.60 -8.45
N ARG A 197 -3.73 18.17 -7.26
CA ARG A 197 -4.36 19.42 -6.79
C ARG A 197 -4.04 20.60 -7.70
N GLU A 198 -2.78 20.77 -8.07
CA GLU A 198 -2.33 21.84 -9.00
C GLU A 198 -3.00 21.72 -10.37
N MET A 199 -3.35 20.50 -10.80
CA MET A 199 -4.13 20.25 -12.01
C MET A 199 -5.64 20.44 -11.85
N GLY A 200 -6.11 20.87 -10.67
CA GLY A 200 -7.52 21.07 -10.36
C GLY A 200 -8.30 19.77 -10.21
N ALA A 201 -7.65 18.71 -9.82
CA ALA A 201 -8.32 17.43 -9.60
C ALA A 201 -9.18 17.41 -8.32
N VAL A 202 -10.22 16.58 -8.35
CA VAL A 202 -11.17 16.36 -7.24
C VAL A 202 -11.02 14.93 -6.75
N PHE A 203 -10.77 14.76 -5.47
CA PHE A 203 -10.63 13.44 -4.85
C PHE A 203 -12.01 12.86 -4.53
N LYS A 204 -12.38 11.79 -5.20
CA LYS A 204 -13.69 11.16 -5.09
C LYS A 204 -13.75 10.07 -4.04
N ARG A 205 -12.63 9.44 -3.74
CA ARG A 205 -12.50 8.43 -2.68
C ARG A 205 -11.05 8.18 -2.34
N ILE A 206 -10.79 8.08 -1.03
CA ILE A 206 -9.55 7.58 -0.47
C ILE A 206 -9.89 6.60 0.63
N ASP A 207 -9.32 5.40 0.56
CA ASP A 207 -9.34 4.44 1.66
C ASP A 207 -7.91 4.36 2.23
N ILE A 208 -7.78 4.70 3.50
CA ILE A 208 -6.54 4.57 4.26
C ILE A 208 -6.68 3.31 5.11
N ALA A 209 -5.72 2.41 5.00
CA ALA A 209 -5.73 1.15 5.73
C ALA A 209 -4.55 1.07 6.70
N ILE A 210 -4.79 0.44 7.84
CA ILE A 210 -3.78 0.01 8.79
C ILE A 210 -3.78 -1.52 8.80
N ASN A 211 -2.68 -2.11 8.38
CA ASN A 211 -2.43 -3.53 8.52
C ASN A 211 -1.91 -3.82 9.93
N ASP A 212 -2.59 -4.70 10.65
CA ASP A 212 -2.12 -5.27 11.91
C ASP A 212 -1.52 -6.64 11.61
N ARG A 213 -0.20 -6.69 11.59
CA ARG A 213 0.57 -7.91 11.30
C ARG A 213 0.73 -8.79 12.53
N ALA A 214 0.78 -8.18 13.70
CA ALA A 214 0.96 -8.88 14.98
C ALA A 214 -0.33 -9.50 15.53
N GLY A 215 -1.51 -9.11 15.00
CA GLY A 215 -2.80 -9.57 15.52
C GLY A 215 -3.20 -8.90 16.83
N ILE A 216 -2.81 -7.63 17.02
CA ILE A 216 -3.12 -6.84 18.23
C ILE A 216 -4.63 -6.60 18.34
N LEU A 217 -5.31 -6.40 17.20
CA LEU A 217 -6.74 -6.16 17.15
C LEU A 217 -7.51 -7.48 17.32
N ASN A 218 -8.24 -7.62 18.42
CA ASN A 218 -9.17 -8.73 18.60
C ASN A 218 -10.54 -8.34 18.06
N ILE A 219 -10.79 -8.61 16.77
CA ILE A 219 -12.01 -8.21 16.08
C ILE A 219 -13.27 -8.89 16.65
N PRO A 220 -13.28 -10.20 16.97
CA PRO A 220 -14.39 -10.83 17.64
C PRO A 220 -14.77 -10.14 18.96
N GLU A 221 -13.78 -9.77 19.78
CA GLU A 221 -14.02 -9.07 21.05
C GLU A 221 -14.57 -7.65 20.80
N LEU A 222 -14.05 -6.94 19.80
CA LEU A 222 -14.54 -5.62 19.41
C LEU A 222 -16.01 -5.67 19.00
N ILE A 223 -16.42 -6.68 18.25
CA ILE A 223 -17.82 -6.92 17.86
C ILE A 223 -18.70 -7.14 19.11
N VAL A 224 -18.21 -7.95 20.06
CA VAL A 224 -18.93 -8.18 21.33
C VAL A 224 -19.10 -6.88 22.10
N LYS A 225 -18.06 -6.04 22.19
CA LYS A 225 -18.11 -4.72 22.86
C LYS A 225 -19.12 -3.79 22.17
N CYS A 226 -19.14 -3.75 20.83
CA CYS A 226 -20.14 -2.97 20.10
C CYS A 226 -21.58 -3.44 20.40
N ARG A 227 -21.82 -4.75 20.46
CA ARG A 227 -23.14 -5.32 20.78
C ARG A 227 -23.58 -5.05 22.23
N ARG A 228 -22.64 -4.79 23.13
CA ARG A 228 -22.89 -4.45 24.54
C ARG A 228 -22.93 -2.95 24.83
N ASP A 229 -22.83 -2.13 23.78
CA ASP A 229 -22.76 -0.67 23.91
C ASP A 229 -21.55 -0.18 24.74
N GLU A 230 -20.45 -0.93 24.67
CA GLU A 230 -19.20 -0.63 25.38
C GLU A 230 -18.19 0.16 24.50
N CYS A 231 -18.56 0.46 23.26
CA CYS A 231 -17.71 1.20 22.32
C CYS A 231 -18.07 2.68 22.28
N ILE A 232 -17.07 3.55 22.51
CA ILE A 232 -17.21 5.00 22.30
C ILE A 232 -16.81 5.31 20.86
N THR A 233 -17.72 5.85 20.06
CA THR A 233 -17.50 6.18 18.65
C THR A 233 -18.35 7.39 18.25
N ILE A 234 -17.91 8.11 17.21
CA ILE A 234 -18.69 9.18 16.57
C ILE A 234 -19.83 8.62 15.68
N PHE A 235 -19.84 7.33 15.41
CA PHE A 235 -20.85 6.69 14.56
C PHE A 235 -22.04 6.25 15.40
N HIS A 236 -23.25 6.44 14.84
CA HIS A 236 -24.53 6.05 15.49
C HIS A 236 -24.97 4.64 15.15
N SER A 237 -24.24 3.93 14.30
CA SER A 237 -24.59 2.57 13.88
C SER A 237 -23.36 1.74 13.58
N PHE A 238 -23.49 0.44 13.83
CA PHE A 238 -22.52 -0.56 13.39
C PHE A 238 -23.23 -1.72 12.71
N LYS A 239 -22.49 -2.49 11.93
CA LYS A 239 -22.92 -3.73 11.32
C LYS A 239 -21.78 -4.72 11.29
N ASP A 240 -21.99 -5.89 11.81
CA ASP A 240 -21.04 -6.97 11.77
C ASP A 240 -21.48 -8.07 10.79
N TYR A 241 -20.49 -8.69 10.18
CA TYR A 241 -20.64 -9.88 9.37
C TYR A 241 -19.67 -10.93 9.87
N GLN A 242 -20.18 -12.10 10.08
CA GLN A 242 -19.39 -13.31 10.16
C GLN A 242 -19.46 -13.97 8.80
N SER A 243 -18.33 -14.15 8.15
CA SER A 243 -18.28 -14.91 6.90
C SER A 243 -18.70 -16.34 7.20
N GLY A 244 -19.62 -16.87 6.41
CA GLY A 244 -20.30 -18.13 6.72
C GLY A 244 -19.37 -19.33 6.81
N GLU A 245 -19.80 -20.34 7.53
CA GLU A 245 -19.18 -21.67 7.52
C GLU A 245 -19.26 -22.27 6.13
N LEU A 246 -18.18 -22.94 5.69
CA LEU A 246 -18.24 -23.76 4.48
C LEU A 246 -19.27 -24.87 4.72
N ILE A 247 -20.37 -24.87 3.95
CA ILE A 247 -21.46 -25.86 4.04
C ILE A 247 -20.93 -27.32 3.94
N ARG A 248 -19.74 -27.51 3.43
CA ARG A 248 -19.08 -28.82 3.26
C ARG A 248 -18.46 -29.39 4.53
N ASN A 249 -18.15 -28.55 5.53
CA ASN A 249 -17.56 -29.02 6.79
C ASN A 249 -18.65 -29.06 7.88
N ARG A 250 -19.41 -30.16 7.91
CA ARG A 250 -20.28 -30.52 9.03
C ARG A 250 -19.51 -31.09 10.22
N GLU A 251 -18.18 -31.06 10.20
CA GLU A 251 -17.34 -31.44 11.32
C GLU A 251 -17.33 -30.35 12.37
N LYS A 252 -17.16 -30.75 13.63
CA LYS A 252 -17.28 -29.87 14.82
C LYS A 252 -16.30 -28.70 14.88
N ASP A 253 -15.39 -28.59 13.93
CA ASP A 253 -14.38 -27.55 13.77
C ASP A 253 -14.61 -26.74 12.47
N ALA A 254 -15.87 -26.44 12.14
CA ALA A 254 -16.18 -25.56 11.03
C ALA A 254 -15.44 -24.23 11.22
N ALA A 255 -14.39 -24.03 10.42
CA ALA A 255 -13.55 -22.85 10.51
C ALA A 255 -14.39 -21.61 10.14
N SER A 256 -14.42 -20.63 11.03
CA SER A 256 -14.92 -19.28 10.71
C SER A 256 -14.21 -18.78 9.45
N MET A 257 -14.95 -18.16 8.55
CA MET A 257 -14.40 -17.52 7.36
C MET A 257 -13.97 -16.07 7.63
N GLY A 258 -13.77 -15.74 8.91
CA GLY A 258 -13.38 -14.44 9.39
C GLY A 258 -14.55 -13.52 9.76
N ASN A 259 -14.24 -12.49 10.50
CA ASN A 259 -15.17 -11.48 10.98
C ASN A 259 -14.92 -10.13 10.30
N THR A 260 -15.99 -9.37 10.07
CA THR A 260 -15.92 -8.00 9.55
C THR A 260 -16.86 -7.12 10.37
N LEU A 261 -16.35 -5.99 10.85
CA LEU A 261 -17.10 -4.96 11.55
C LEU A 261 -17.12 -3.67 10.72
N TYR A 262 -18.29 -3.13 10.46
CA TYR A 262 -18.48 -1.79 9.89
C TYR A 262 -18.98 -0.85 10.98
N LEU A 263 -18.29 0.28 11.16
CA LEU A 263 -18.76 1.39 11.98
C LEU A 263 -19.18 2.53 11.06
N GLY A 264 -20.43 2.97 11.20
CA GLY A 264 -21.05 3.93 10.30
C GLY A 264 -21.83 3.28 9.14
N SER A 265 -22.49 4.09 8.35
CA SER A 265 -23.28 3.63 7.20
C SER A 265 -22.40 3.48 5.96
N LEU A 266 -22.52 2.38 5.23
CA LEU A 266 -21.83 2.17 3.94
C LEU A 266 -22.22 3.23 2.87
N LYS A 267 -23.34 3.93 3.08
CA LYS A 267 -23.79 5.03 2.22
C LYS A 267 -23.23 6.38 2.61
N SER A 268 -22.67 6.50 3.82
CA SER A 268 -22.02 7.73 4.28
C SER A 268 -20.74 8.02 3.53
N GLU A 269 -20.33 9.28 3.55
CA GLU A 269 -19.04 9.72 3.02
C GLU A 269 -17.86 9.23 3.86
N ILE A 270 -18.11 8.84 5.13
CA ILE A 270 -17.13 8.26 6.03
C ILE A 270 -17.70 7.05 6.75
N TYR A 271 -16.95 5.97 6.78
CA TYR A 271 -17.20 4.80 7.63
C TYR A 271 -15.92 3.98 7.79
N PHE A 272 -15.87 3.14 8.84
CA PHE A 272 -14.79 2.22 9.08
C PHE A 272 -15.17 0.80 8.69
N CYS A 273 -14.18 0.05 8.19
CA CYS A 273 -14.27 -1.36 7.89
C CYS A 273 -13.09 -2.05 8.58
N ILE A 274 -13.37 -2.92 9.54
CA ILE A 274 -12.37 -3.62 10.35
C ILE A 274 -12.60 -5.11 10.13
N TYR A 275 -11.58 -5.86 9.73
CA TYR A 275 -11.75 -7.26 9.39
C TYR A 275 -10.48 -8.10 9.54
N GLU A 276 -10.69 -9.40 9.73
CA GLU A 276 -9.64 -10.41 9.78
C GLU A 276 -9.09 -10.63 8.35
N LYS A 277 -7.92 -10.06 8.08
CA LYS A 277 -7.30 -10.01 6.74
C LYS A 277 -6.73 -11.35 6.32
N ASP A 278 -6.21 -12.14 7.25
CA ASP A 278 -5.71 -13.48 7.02
C ASP A 278 -6.81 -14.42 6.50
N TYR A 279 -8.00 -14.36 7.08
CA TYR A 279 -9.16 -15.10 6.60
C TYR A 279 -9.61 -14.62 5.20
N GLU A 280 -9.56 -13.32 4.93
CA GLU A 280 -9.84 -12.81 3.59
C GLU A 280 -8.86 -13.38 2.56
N GLN A 281 -7.56 -13.42 2.88
CA GLN A 281 -6.51 -13.97 2.03
C GLN A 281 -6.68 -15.48 1.85
N TYR A 282 -7.01 -16.20 2.91
CA TYR A 282 -7.32 -17.63 2.83
C TYR A 282 -8.47 -17.91 1.85
N VAL A 283 -9.56 -17.16 1.96
CA VAL A 283 -10.75 -17.35 1.10
C VAL A 283 -10.48 -16.98 -0.34
N LYS A 284 -9.76 -15.89 -0.59
CA LYS A 284 -9.53 -15.37 -1.95
C LYS A 284 -8.39 -16.08 -2.68
N ASN A 285 -7.31 -16.37 -1.97
CA ASN A 285 -6.05 -16.80 -2.56
C ASN A 285 -5.61 -18.20 -2.10
N GLY A 286 -6.29 -18.78 -1.09
CA GLY A 286 -5.87 -20.04 -0.47
C GLY A 286 -4.64 -19.92 0.43
N THR A 287 -4.23 -18.69 0.81
CA THR A 287 -3.07 -18.47 1.70
C THR A 287 -3.33 -19.08 3.07
N PRO A 288 -2.50 -19.99 3.59
CA PRO A 288 -2.66 -20.53 4.94
C PRO A 288 -2.66 -19.42 5.99
N LEU A 289 -3.47 -19.55 7.05
CA LEU A 289 -3.64 -18.50 8.07
C LEU A 289 -2.35 -18.20 8.85
N ASP A 290 -1.47 -19.18 9.01
CA ASP A 290 -0.16 -19.06 9.66
C ASP A 290 0.89 -18.40 8.75
N GLU A 291 0.71 -18.48 7.44
CA GLU A 291 1.57 -17.84 6.44
C GLU A 291 1.11 -16.42 6.08
N ALA A 292 -0.10 -16.01 6.48
CA ALA A 292 -0.61 -14.68 6.20
C ALA A 292 0.18 -13.61 6.97
N GLU A 293 0.83 -12.70 6.24
CA GLU A 293 1.64 -11.61 6.80
C GLU A 293 0.81 -10.59 7.60
N THR A 294 -0.43 -10.38 7.20
CA THR A 294 -1.35 -9.44 7.84
C THR A 294 -2.48 -10.21 8.49
N LYS A 295 -2.64 -10.09 9.79
CA LYS A 295 -3.71 -10.75 10.54
C LYS A 295 -5.03 -10.00 10.44
N ASN A 296 -4.98 -8.71 10.75
CA ASN A 296 -6.16 -7.86 10.73
C ASN A 296 -5.94 -6.61 9.87
N ARG A 297 -7.02 -5.99 9.45
CA ARG A 297 -6.98 -4.69 8.77
C ARG A 297 -8.08 -3.77 9.29
N PHE A 298 -7.70 -2.54 9.53
CA PHE A 298 -8.60 -1.43 9.79
C PHE A 298 -8.56 -0.48 8.59
N GLU A 299 -9.71 -0.14 8.02
CA GLU A 299 -9.81 0.79 6.91
C GLU A 299 -10.73 1.95 7.29
N ILE A 300 -10.27 3.18 7.07
CA ILE A 300 -11.13 4.35 6.99
C ILE A 300 -11.43 4.62 5.52
N ARG A 301 -12.71 4.69 5.16
CA ARG A 301 -13.17 4.94 3.81
C ARG A 301 -13.81 6.31 3.71
N LEU A 302 -13.17 7.18 2.96
CA LEU A 302 -13.50 8.59 2.80
C LEU A 302 -13.95 8.84 1.37
N LYS A 303 -15.11 9.49 1.22
CA LYS A 303 -15.72 9.75 -0.10
C LYS A 303 -16.05 11.23 -0.24
N ASP A 304 -16.08 11.69 -1.48
CA ASP A 304 -16.47 13.03 -1.90
C ASP A 304 -15.85 14.13 -1.00
N GLU A 305 -16.61 14.95 -0.30
CA GLU A 305 -16.10 16.04 0.52
C GLU A 305 -15.11 15.56 1.60
N ARG A 306 -15.35 14.39 2.20
CA ARG A 306 -14.45 13.82 3.21
C ARG A 306 -13.11 13.36 2.62
N ALA A 307 -13.08 12.91 1.38
CA ALA A 307 -11.84 12.58 0.69
C ALA A 307 -11.03 13.84 0.36
N GLU A 308 -11.72 14.93 -0.03
CA GLU A 308 -11.10 16.23 -0.29
C GLU A 308 -10.41 16.78 0.98
N VAL A 309 -11.16 16.86 2.08
CA VAL A 309 -10.64 17.35 3.37
C VAL A 309 -9.46 16.53 3.85
N ALA A 310 -9.55 15.18 3.75
CA ALA A 310 -8.48 14.31 4.19
C ALA A 310 -7.18 14.50 3.40
N VAL A 311 -7.29 14.75 2.09
CA VAL A 311 -6.08 15.04 1.28
C VAL A 311 -5.47 16.38 1.67
N ASP A 312 -6.29 17.40 1.88
CA ASP A 312 -5.80 18.71 2.30
C ASP A 312 -5.10 18.63 3.67
N ASP A 313 -5.70 17.92 4.65
CA ASP A 313 -5.08 17.67 5.95
C ASP A 313 -3.74 16.89 5.83
N LEU A 314 -3.69 15.87 4.98
CA LEU A 314 -2.47 15.08 4.74
C LEU A 314 -1.35 15.94 4.14
N LEU A 315 -1.66 16.81 3.19
CA LEU A 315 -0.68 17.70 2.56
C LEU A 315 -0.19 18.78 3.55
N GLU A 316 -1.07 19.34 4.38
CA GLU A 316 -0.70 20.28 5.43
C GLU A 316 0.20 19.65 6.50
N MET A 317 -0.06 18.39 6.87
CA MET A 317 0.77 17.68 7.86
C MET A 317 2.18 17.40 7.32
N GLU A 318 2.34 17.11 6.04
CA GLU A 318 3.66 16.89 5.42
C GLU A 318 4.48 18.19 5.41
N ASP A 319 3.85 19.33 5.14
CA ASP A 319 4.54 20.62 5.08
C ASP A 319 5.07 21.09 6.46
N VAL A 320 4.61 20.48 7.56
CA VAL A 320 5.01 20.79 8.95
C VAL A 320 6.03 19.79 9.51
N ALA A 321 6.17 18.61 8.91
CA ALA A 321 7.05 17.51 9.35
C ALA A 321 8.48 17.65 8.82
#